data_e2a87cf3fd6bb91188753491a07976ec
#
_entry.id   e2a87cf3fd6bb91188753491a07976ec
#
_cell.length_a   1.000
_cell.length_b   1.000
_cell.length_c   1.000
_cell.angle_alpha   90.00
_cell.angle_beta   90.00
_cell.angle_gamma   90.00
#
_symmetry.space_group_name_H-M   'P 1'
#
loop_
_entity.id
_entity.type
_entity.pdbx_description
1 polymer ?
#
loop_
_entity_poly.entity_id
_entity_poly.type
_entity_poly.pdbx_seq_one_letter_code
_entity_poly.pdbx_strand_id
1 'polypeptide(L)'
;MKHAASWCDRNAGDEPLRLLQACPRYAPTNLISLPRTAERLGLGEIWIKDETQRLGIGSFKGLGGAYAVLKLAMRHVERRTGRAILPAELMEPGVRAMLSELTFSCASDGNHGRSVSAGARLIGARAVVYLHQGVSEERAAHISRLGAEIVRVSGDYHDSVEAAAKAASQDGWIAVPDTVGPGEDATACTLVVQGYSILTDEIVAATTGQQKPFTHVLVQAGVGGLAASVFGHGWARGLFGPDTHLWIVEPERSACLYESARAKMPVRLPPGPATNMSMLECQSPSLLVWPIIEDLTSGYITVTDEEAADAVRLLNEGISGDQRLRVGESGAAGLAGLFRAAEEKDRKRLGLDQSAKVLLFATESPTDLSVWSGNQ
;
A
#
# COMPACT_ATOMS: atom_id res chain seq x y z
N MET A 1 13.18 -10.52 -15.21
CA MET A 1 11.90 -10.79 -14.57
C MET A 1 11.32 -12.06 -15.19
N LYS A 2 11.20 -13.13 -14.42
CA LYS A 2 10.65 -14.43 -14.89
C LYS A 2 9.12 -14.40 -15.00
N HIS A 3 8.48 -13.57 -14.19
CA HIS A 3 7.03 -13.45 -14.10
C HIS A 3 6.59 -12.04 -14.52
N ALA A 4 6.27 -11.87 -15.81
CA ALA A 4 5.67 -10.63 -16.28
C ALA A 4 4.16 -10.66 -16.00
N ALA A 5 3.68 -9.74 -15.16
CA ALA A 5 2.25 -9.58 -14.90
C ALA A 5 1.78 -8.25 -15.48
N SER A 6 0.64 -8.25 -16.17
CA SER A 6 0.10 -7.06 -16.84
C SER A 6 -0.18 -5.90 -15.90
N TRP A 7 -0.47 -6.20 -14.62
CA TRP A 7 -0.72 -5.17 -13.60
C TRP A 7 0.54 -4.46 -13.10
N CYS A 8 1.74 -4.90 -13.51
CA CYS A 8 3.00 -4.25 -13.21
C CYS A 8 3.92 -4.12 -14.44
N ASP A 9 3.38 -4.22 -15.65
CA ASP A 9 4.14 -3.94 -16.88
C ASP A 9 4.45 -2.45 -17.03
N ARG A 10 5.14 -2.08 -18.12
CA ARG A 10 5.59 -0.70 -18.37
C ARG A 10 4.45 0.31 -18.41
N ASN A 11 3.27 -0.09 -18.81
CA ASN A 11 2.10 0.77 -19.01
C ASN A 11 1.03 0.60 -17.92
N ALA A 12 1.34 -0.19 -16.88
CA ALA A 12 0.37 -0.53 -15.83
C ALA A 12 -0.24 0.70 -15.14
N GLY A 13 0.52 1.80 -15.02
CA GLY A 13 0.08 3.05 -14.40
C GLY A 13 -0.79 3.95 -15.27
N ASP A 14 -0.80 3.77 -16.60
CA ASP A 14 -1.45 4.70 -17.54
C ASP A 14 -2.97 4.81 -17.31
N GLU A 15 -3.65 3.70 -17.12
CA GLU A 15 -5.10 3.70 -16.89
C GLU A 15 -5.47 4.17 -15.48
N PRO A 16 -4.84 3.67 -14.39
CA PRO A 16 -5.05 4.21 -13.05
C PRO A 16 -4.83 5.72 -12.97
N LEU A 17 -3.76 6.22 -13.58
CA LEU A 17 -3.45 7.65 -13.58
C LEU A 17 -4.54 8.46 -14.26
N ARG A 18 -4.96 8.07 -15.49
CA ARG A 18 -6.03 8.76 -16.21
C ARG A 18 -7.33 8.78 -15.43
N LEU A 19 -7.66 7.69 -14.72
CA LEU A 19 -8.88 7.58 -13.95
C LEU A 19 -8.83 8.47 -12.69
N LEU A 20 -7.72 8.43 -11.95
CA LEU A 20 -7.58 9.20 -10.72
C LEU A 20 -7.35 10.69 -10.97
N GLN A 21 -6.79 11.09 -12.10
CA GLN A 21 -6.69 12.50 -12.51
C GLN A 21 -8.06 13.18 -12.70
N ALA A 22 -9.12 12.40 -12.95
CA ALA A 22 -10.49 12.94 -12.94
C ALA A 22 -10.97 13.33 -11.53
N CYS A 23 -10.30 12.87 -10.46
CA CYS A 23 -10.59 13.28 -9.10
C CYS A 23 -9.95 14.65 -8.78
N PRO A 24 -10.70 15.67 -8.35
CA PRO A 24 -10.15 17.00 -8.03
C PRO A 24 -9.11 17.00 -6.89
N ARG A 25 -9.05 15.91 -6.11
CA ARG A 25 -8.08 15.75 -5.02
C ARG A 25 -6.79 15.06 -5.46
N TYR A 26 -6.71 14.60 -6.72
CA TYR A 26 -5.49 13.96 -7.18
C TYR A 26 -4.40 15.01 -7.40
N ALA A 27 -3.27 14.77 -6.78
CA ALA A 27 -2.01 15.45 -7.08
C ALA A 27 -0.87 14.43 -6.86
N PRO A 28 0.21 14.50 -7.65
CA PRO A 28 1.42 13.76 -7.35
C PRO A 28 1.90 14.11 -5.94
N THR A 29 2.33 13.10 -5.19
CA THR A 29 2.91 13.32 -3.87
C THR A 29 4.41 13.57 -3.96
N ASN A 30 4.97 14.17 -2.91
CA ASN A 30 6.36 14.60 -2.91
C ASN A 30 7.33 13.41 -2.80
N LEU A 31 8.45 13.53 -3.50
CA LEU A 31 9.66 12.76 -3.27
C LEU A 31 10.63 13.67 -2.50
N ILE A 32 10.85 13.39 -1.21
CA ILE A 32 11.53 14.28 -0.28
C ILE A 32 12.93 13.75 0.01
N SER A 33 13.94 14.61 -0.10
CA SER A 33 15.32 14.28 0.28
C SER A 33 15.53 14.42 1.78
N LEU A 34 16.27 13.48 2.37
CA LEU A 34 16.64 13.46 3.79
C LEU A 34 18.18 13.52 3.93
N PRO A 35 18.81 14.68 3.60
CA PRO A 35 20.28 14.79 3.55
C PRO A 35 20.95 14.63 4.92
N ARG A 36 20.30 15.07 6.01
CA ARG A 36 20.87 14.93 7.35
C ARG A 36 20.78 13.50 7.86
N THR A 37 19.71 12.80 7.52
CA THR A 37 19.60 11.35 7.78
C THR A 37 20.66 10.58 7.01
N ALA A 38 20.90 10.93 5.74
CA ALA A 38 21.95 10.32 4.93
C ALA A 38 23.34 10.55 5.53
N GLU A 39 23.67 11.79 5.92
CA GLU A 39 24.93 12.15 6.57
C GLU A 39 25.12 11.37 7.88
N ARG A 40 24.10 11.32 8.74
CA ARG A 40 24.13 10.56 10.01
C ARG A 40 24.43 9.08 9.80
N LEU A 41 23.84 8.49 8.76
CA LEU A 41 24.06 7.08 8.41
C LEU A 41 25.30 6.86 7.54
N GLY A 42 26.00 7.92 7.10
CA GLY A 42 27.15 7.82 6.18
C GLY A 42 26.78 7.19 4.85
N LEU A 43 25.58 7.53 4.33
CA LEU A 43 25.07 7.14 3.02
C LEU A 43 25.14 8.32 2.05
N GLY A 44 25.05 8.05 0.73
CA GLY A 44 25.10 9.10 -0.29
C GLY A 44 23.82 9.93 -0.31
N GLU A 45 22.70 9.28 -0.52
CA GLU A 45 21.39 9.95 -0.61
C GLU A 45 20.29 9.08 0.04
N ILE A 46 19.32 9.73 0.69
CA ILE A 46 18.09 9.09 1.13
C ILE A 46 16.92 9.93 0.62
N TRP A 47 16.00 9.28 -0.04
CA TRP A 47 14.76 9.86 -0.53
C TRP A 47 13.58 9.10 0.05
N ILE A 48 12.50 9.82 0.39
CA ILE A 48 11.26 9.24 0.88
C ILE A 48 10.08 9.71 0.05
N LYS A 49 9.29 8.78 -0.48
CA LYS A 49 8.03 9.05 -1.16
C LYS A 49 6.93 9.24 -0.12
N ASP A 50 6.37 10.45 -0.04
CA ASP A 50 5.42 10.83 1.00
C ASP A 50 3.97 10.59 0.58
N GLU A 51 3.38 9.50 1.06
CA GLU A 51 1.97 9.15 0.82
C GLU A 51 1.03 9.61 1.95
N THR A 52 1.53 10.32 2.94
CA THR A 52 0.74 10.71 4.13
C THR A 52 -0.40 11.68 3.83
N GLN A 53 -0.40 12.30 2.64
CA GLN A 53 -1.47 13.22 2.19
C GLN A 53 -2.24 12.72 0.97
N ARG A 54 -1.95 11.49 0.50
CA ARG A 54 -2.54 10.94 -0.73
C ARG A 54 -4.07 11.06 -0.73
N LEU A 55 -4.62 11.79 -1.73
CA LEU A 55 -6.05 11.96 -2.00
C LEU A 55 -6.88 12.47 -0.79
N GLY A 56 -6.24 12.99 0.25
CA GLY A 56 -6.89 13.34 1.52
C GLY A 56 -7.35 12.12 2.33
N ILE A 57 -6.96 10.91 1.92
CA ILE A 57 -7.15 9.66 2.66
C ILE A 57 -6.02 9.46 3.66
N GLY A 58 -4.83 10.00 3.35
CA GLY A 58 -3.67 9.90 4.22
C GLY A 58 -2.93 8.57 4.13
N SER A 59 -3.05 7.85 3.01
CA SER A 59 -2.35 6.59 2.76
C SER A 59 -2.30 6.25 1.27
N PHE A 60 -1.22 5.59 0.84
CA PHE A 60 -1.07 5.04 -0.53
C PHE A 60 -2.24 4.15 -0.95
N LYS A 61 -2.93 3.51 0.00
CA LYS A 61 -4.11 2.67 -0.26
C LYS A 61 -5.18 3.42 -1.06
N GLY A 62 -5.22 4.77 -0.96
CA GLY A 62 -6.08 5.62 -1.77
C GLY A 62 -5.96 5.38 -3.27
N LEU A 63 -4.79 5.02 -3.76
CA LEU A 63 -4.55 4.74 -5.17
C LEU A 63 -5.22 3.44 -5.63
N GLY A 64 -5.13 2.36 -4.83
CA GLY A 64 -5.58 1.03 -5.21
C GLY A 64 -7.09 0.85 -5.09
N GLY A 65 -7.65 0.99 -3.89
CA GLY A 65 -9.06 0.69 -3.62
C GLY A 65 -10.01 1.62 -4.39
N ALA A 66 -9.72 2.93 -4.43
CA ALA A 66 -10.53 3.87 -5.19
C ALA A 66 -10.48 3.58 -6.70
N TYR A 67 -9.29 3.34 -7.26
CA TYR A 67 -9.17 2.95 -8.67
C TYR A 67 -9.94 1.67 -8.98
N ALA A 68 -9.83 0.64 -8.16
CA ALA A 68 -10.54 -0.62 -8.36
C ALA A 68 -12.06 -0.42 -8.38
N VAL A 69 -12.61 0.35 -7.43
CA VAL A 69 -14.03 0.70 -7.39
C VAL A 69 -14.47 1.41 -8.67
N LEU A 70 -13.76 2.46 -9.08
CA LEU A 70 -14.11 3.23 -10.28
C LEU A 70 -14.04 2.36 -11.55
N LYS A 71 -13.00 1.52 -11.68
CA LYS A 71 -12.85 0.63 -12.84
C LYS A 71 -13.92 -0.45 -12.89
N LEU A 72 -14.28 -1.05 -11.75
CA LEU A 72 -15.36 -2.03 -11.66
C LEU A 72 -16.71 -1.40 -11.96
N ALA A 73 -16.94 -0.17 -11.51
CA ALA A 73 -18.13 0.61 -11.85
C ALA A 73 -18.24 0.87 -13.37
N MET A 74 -17.15 1.28 -14.02
CA MET A 74 -17.13 1.46 -15.48
C MET A 74 -17.42 0.16 -16.22
N ARG A 75 -16.82 -0.96 -15.80
CA ARG A 75 -17.12 -2.29 -16.35
C ARG A 75 -18.59 -2.71 -16.16
N HIS A 76 -19.19 -2.31 -15.02
CA HIS A 76 -20.63 -2.56 -14.79
C HIS A 76 -21.50 -1.80 -15.78
N VAL A 77 -21.24 -0.51 -15.98
CA VAL A 77 -21.97 0.32 -16.96
C VAL A 77 -21.81 -0.23 -18.38
N GLU A 78 -20.59 -0.59 -18.76
CA GLU A 78 -20.30 -1.19 -20.07
C GLU A 78 -21.10 -2.49 -20.31
N ARG A 79 -21.13 -3.38 -19.34
CA ARG A 79 -21.92 -4.62 -19.41
C ARG A 79 -23.43 -4.36 -19.54
N ARG A 80 -23.93 -3.32 -18.83
CA ARG A 80 -25.36 -2.99 -18.82
C ARG A 80 -25.82 -2.25 -20.08
N THR A 81 -24.95 -1.43 -20.66
CA THR A 81 -25.28 -0.57 -21.81
C THR A 81 -24.71 -1.05 -23.15
N GLY A 82 -23.78 -2.01 -23.15
CA GLY A 82 -23.03 -2.44 -24.33
C GLY A 82 -21.98 -1.40 -24.81
N ARG A 83 -21.75 -0.32 -24.07
CA ARG A 83 -20.84 0.78 -24.42
C ARG A 83 -19.84 1.07 -23.32
N ALA A 84 -18.55 1.12 -23.65
CA ALA A 84 -17.52 1.62 -22.75
C ALA A 84 -17.73 3.13 -22.49
N ILE A 85 -17.50 3.56 -21.26
CA ILE A 85 -17.61 4.95 -20.83
C ILE A 85 -16.24 5.55 -20.50
N LEU A 86 -16.13 6.86 -20.68
CA LEU A 86 -14.96 7.62 -20.23
C LEU A 86 -15.03 7.93 -18.73
N PRO A 87 -13.89 8.15 -18.04
CA PRO A 87 -13.87 8.50 -16.62
C PRO A 87 -14.77 9.69 -16.24
N ALA A 88 -14.84 10.71 -17.10
CA ALA A 88 -15.69 11.90 -16.88
C ALA A 88 -17.19 11.56 -16.85
N GLU A 89 -17.63 10.55 -17.61
CA GLU A 89 -19.03 10.12 -17.67
C GLU A 89 -19.52 9.46 -16.37
N LEU A 90 -18.61 9.03 -15.48
CA LEU A 90 -18.97 8.49 -14.16
C LEU A 90 -19.81 9.48 -13.32
N MET A 91 -19.67 10.78 -13.60
CA MET A 91 -20.38 11.84 -12.87
C MET A 91 -21.69 12.26 -13.55
N GLU A 92 -22.01 11.73 -14.73
CA GLU A 92 -23.25 12.05 -15.43
C GLU A 92 -24.48 11.50 -14.68
N PRO A 93 -25.59 12.23 -14.61
CA PRO A 93 -26.77 11.82 -13.83
C PRO A 93 -27.30 10.44 -14.18
N GLY A 94 -27.36 10.09 -15.48
CA GLY A 94 -27.81 8.76 -15.93
C GLY A 94 -26.91 7.63 -15.51
N VAL A 95 -25.59 7.84 -15.58
CA VAL A 95 -24.58 6.85 -15.13
C VAL A 95 -24.63 6.72 -13.60
N ARG A 96 -24.67 7.84 -12.86
CA ARG A 96 -24.78 7.82 -11.40
C ARG A 96 -26.04 7.10 -10.89
N ALA A 97 -27.16 7.24 -11.58
CA ALA A 97 -28.39 6.52 -11.24
C ALA A 97 -28.18 5.00 -11.31
N MET A 98 -27.49 4.50 -12.35
CA MET A 98 -27.13 3.07 -12.43
C MET A 98 -26.14 2.64 -11.35
N LEU A 99 -25.14 3.51 -11.03
CA LEU A 99 -24.11 3.20 -10.05
C LEU A 99 -24.61 3.23 -8.60
N SER A 100 -25.67 3.99 -8.30
CA SER A 100 -26.28 4.04 -6.97
C SER A 100 -26.94 2.73 -6.53
N GLU A 101 -27.20 1.83 -7.49
CA GLU A 101 -27.69 0.47 -7.22
C GLU A 101 -26.58 -0.47 -6.74
N LEU A 102 -25.31 -0.10 -6.93
CA LEU A 102 -24.16 -0.94 -6.59
C LEU A 102 -23.80 -0.83 -5.12
N THR A 103 -23.36 -1.97 -4.59
CA THR A 103 -22.71 -2.04 -3.27
C THR A 103 -21.33 -2.67 -3.44
N PHE A 104 -20.30 -1.97 -2.97
CA PHE A 104 -18.94 -2.47 -2.88
C PHE A 104 -18.65 -2.94 -1.47
N SER A 105 -17.99 -4.08 -1.31
CA SER A 105 -17.63 -4.61 0.01
C SER A 105 -16.15 -4.96 0.10
N CYS A 106 -15.57 -4.81 1.28
CA CYS A 106 -14.22 -5.29 1.59
C CYS A 106 -14.06 -5.58 3.07
N ALA A 107 -13.09 -6.42 3.43
CA ALA A 107 -12.52 -6.48 4.76
C ALA A 107 -11.38 -5.47 4.87
N SER A 108 -11.13 -4.92 6.07
CA SER A 108 -10.08 -3.92 6.25
C SER A 108 -9.70 -3.73 7.72
N ASP A 109 -8.45 -3.33 7.98
CA ASP A 109 -8.01 -2.83 9.29
C ASP A 109 -7.99 -1.29 9.35
N GLY A 110 -8.37 -0.61 8.24
CA GLY A 110 -8.44 0.85 8.18
C GLY A 110 -8.29 1.44 6.77
N ASN A 111 -7.08 1.53 6.26
CA ASN A 111 -6.77 2.31 5.05
C ASN A 111 -7.40 1.77 3.76
N HIS A 112 -7.49 0.44 3.60
CA HIS A 112 -8.15 -0.15 2.43
C HIS A 112 -9.66 0.16 2.44
N GLY A 113 -10.34 -0.03 3.58
CA GLY A 113 -11.74 0.32 3.76
C GLY A 113 -12.02 1.80 3.48
N ARG A 114 -11.14 2.70 3.94
CA ARG A 114 -11.23 4.14 3.62
C ARG A 114 -11.16 4.39 2.11
N SER A 115 -10.25 3.71 1.41
CA SER A 115 -10.06 3.84 -0.02
C SER A 115 -11.28 3.37 -0.82
N VAL A 116 -11.80 2.17 -0.51
CA VAL A 116 -13.02 1.62 -1.14
C VAL A 116 -14.22 2.53 -0.88
N SER A 117 -14.41 2.98 0.37
CA SER A 117 -15.49 3.89 0.76
C SER A 117 -15.43 5.23 0.02
N ALA A 118 -14.22 5.81 -0.12
CA ALA A 118 -14.03 7.05 -0.85
C ALA A 118 -14.37 6.91 -2.34
N GLY A 119 -13.95 5.80 -2.97
CA GLY A 119 -14.28 5.47 -4.35
C GLY A 119 -15.79 5.31 -4.56
N ALA A 120 -16.44 4.53 -3.72
CA ALA A 120 -17.90 4.31 -3.78
C ALA A 120 -18.67 5.62 -3.58
N ARG A 121 -18.31 6.41 -2.58
CA ARG A 121 -18.93 7.72 -2.32
C ARG A 121 -18.81 8.66 -3.53
N LEU A 122 -17.67 8.69 -4.19
CA LEU A 122 -17.43 9.55 -5.34
C LEU A 122 -18.46 9.33 -6.45
N ILE A 123 -18.81 8.09 -6.73
CA ILE A 123 -19.75 7.70 -7.79
C ILE A 123 -21.19 7.52 -7.30
N GLY A 124 -21.47 7.72 -6.01
CA GLY A 124 -22.80 7.56 -5.43
C GLY A 124 -23.23 6.12 -5.16
N ALA A 125 -22.28 5.17 -5.20
CA ALA A 125 -22.50 3.78 -4.81
C ALA A 125 -22.43 3.59 -3.29
N ARG A 126 -22.96 2.45 -2.78
CA ARG A 126 -22.83 2.05 -1.37
C ARG A 126 -21.47 1.38 -1.12
N ALA A 127 -20.99 1.49 0.11
CA ALA A 127 -19.85 0.72 0.60
C ALA A 127 -20.18 0.03 1.91
N VAL A 128 -19.79 -1.23 2.06
CA VAL A 128 -19.91 -2.01 3.30
C VAL A 128 -18.52 -2.53 3.66
N VAL A 129 -18.04 -2.18 4.85
CA VAL A 129 -16.68 -2.54 5.29
C VAL A 129 -16.76 -3.43 6.52
N TYR A 130 -16.17 -4.61 6.38
CA TYR A 130 -16.08 -5.62 7.43
C TYR A 130 -14.83 -5.40 8.25
N LEU A 131 -14.98 -5.17 9.55
CA LEU A 131 -13.90 -4.93 10.49
C LEU A 131 -13.92 -6.00 11.58
N HIS A 132 -12.78 -6.64 11.83
CA HIS A 132 -12.68 -7.53 12.98
C HIS A 132 -12.73 -6.73 14.30
N GLN A 133 -13.00 -7.43 15.41
CA GLN A 133 -13.20 -6.79 16.71
C GLN A 133 -11.98 -6.02 17.24
N GLY A 134 -10.76 -6.32 16.77
CA GLY A 134 -9.53 -5.62 17.17
C GLY A 134 -9.33 -4.24 16.53
N VAL A 135 -10.16 -3.87 15.53
CA VAL A 135 -10.06 -2.54 14.91
C VAL A 135 -10.66 -1.48 15.82
N SER A 136 -9.91 -0.41 16.13
CA SER A 136 -10.35 0.65 17.04
C SER A 136 -11.60 1.40 16.52
N GLU A 137 -12.38 1.97 17.45
CA GLU A 137 -13.54 2.78 17.08
C GLU A 137 -13.15 4.04 16.31
N GLU A 138 -11.96 4.59 16.57
CA GLU A 138 -11.45 5.74 15.82
C GLU A 138 -11.23 5.39 14.34
N ARG A 139 -10.64 4.24 14.05
CA ARG A 139 -10.46 3.74 12.66
C ARG A 139 -11.81 3.45 11.99
N ALA A 140 -12.74 2.83 12.70
CA ALA A 140 -14.09 2.60 12.20
C ALA A 140 -14.81 3.93 11.89
N ALA A 141 -14.69 4.93 12.77
CA ALA A 141 -15.24 6.26 12.55
C ALA A 141 -14.65 6.96 11.32
N HIS A 142 -13.35 6.80 11.05
CA HIS A 142 -12.72 7.35 9.85
C HIS A 142 -13.29 6.75 8.54
N ILE A 143 -13.64 5.47 8.55
CA ILE A 143 -14.29 4.80 7.42
C ILE A 143 -15.74 5.27 7.29
N SER A 144 -16.51 5.27 8.39
CA SER A 144 -17.92 5.72 8.40
C SER A 144 -18.09 7.17 7.93
N ARG A 145 -17.17 8.08 8.25
CA ARG A 145 -17.21 9.48 7.74
C ARG A 145 -17.13 9.57 6.21
N LEU A 146 -16.64 8.52 5.55
CA LEU A 146 -16.65 8.41 4.09
C LEU A 146 -17.96 7.82 3.55
N GLY A 147 -18.94 7.55 4.42
CA GLY A 147 -20.28 7.08 4.05
C GLY A 147 -20.43 5.57 3.98
N ALA A 148 -19.46 4.81 4.46
CA ALA A 148 -19.55 3.35 4.50
C ALA A 148 -20.35 2.86 5.71
N GLU A 149 -21.09 1.78 5.48
CA GLU A 149 -21.64 0.94 6.52
C GLU A 149 -20.55 0.04 7.11
N ILE A 150 -20.49 -0.06 8.44
CA ILE A 150 -19.52 -0.89 9.14
C ILE A 150 -20.20 -2.13 9.69
N VAL A 151 -19.65 -3.29 9.38
CA VAL A 151 -20.02 -4.57 9.95
C VAL A 151 -18.89 -5.07 10.85
N ARG A 152 -19.16 -5.19 12.15
CA ARG A 152 -18.21 -5.78 13.10
C ARG A 152 -18.30 -7.30 13.07
N VAL A 153 -17.15 -7.94 12.91
CA VAL A 153 -17.00 -9.40 12.86
C VAL A 153 -16.26 -9.88 14.09
N SER A 154 -16.79 -10.91 14.75
CA SER A 154 -16.07 -11.58 15.83
C SER A 154 -14.93 -12.40 15.26
N GLY A 155 -13.74 -12.33 15.91
CA GLY A 155 -12.55 -13.05 15.46
C GLY A 155 -11.46 -12.13 14.94
N ASP A 156 -10.66 -12.63 14.00
CA ASP A 156 -9.50 -11.95 13.43
C ASP A 156 -9.77 -11.33 12.04
N TYR A 157 -8.72 -10.83 11.41
CA TYR A 157 -8.81 -10.26 10.06
C TYR A 157 -9.33 -11.27 9.03
N HIS A 158 -8.93 -12.55 9.15
CA HIS A 158 -9.34 -13.60 8.21
C HIS A 158 -10.86 -13.85 8.29
N ASP A 159 -11.43 -13.86 9.50
CA ASP A 159 -12.88 -13.98 9.70
C ASP A 159 -13.63 -12.82 9.01
N SER A 160 -13.05 -11.61 9.02
CA SER A 160 -13.60 -10.46 8.31
C SER A 160 -13.57 -10.63 6.79
N VAL A 161 -12.50 -11.22 6.26
CA VAL A 161 -12.35 -11.51 4.82
C VAL A 161 -13.39 -12.53 4.39
N GLU A 162 -13.55 -13.63 5.14
CA GLU A 162 -14.56 -14.64 4.84
C GLU A 162 -15.98 -14.09 4.91
N ALA A 163 -16.29 -13.28 5.94
CA ALA A 163 -17.59 -12.66 6.09
C ALA A 163 -17.91 -11.69 4.93
N ALA A 164 -16.95 -10.88 4.51
CA ALA A 164 -17.09 -9.96 3.37
C ALA A 164 -17.32 -10.72 2.06
N ALA A 165 -16.54 -11.77 1.80
CA ALA A 165 -16.68 -12.61 0.61
C ALA A 165 -18.03 -13.33 0.56
N LYS A 166 -18.47 -13.89 1.69
CA LYS A 166 -19.77 -14.55 1.82
C LYS A 166 -20.92 -13.59 1.53
N ALA A 167 -20.92 -12.43 2.14
CA ALA A 167 -21.96 -11.42 1.93
C ALA A 167 -21.99 -10.94 0.48
N ALA A 168 -20.82 -10.66 -0.12
CA ALA A 168 -20.73 -10.26 -1.52
C ALA A 168 -21.38 -11.30 -2.44
N SER A 169 -21.13 -12.59 -2.20
CA SER A 169 -21.70 -13.68 -2.99
C SER A 169 -23.21 -13.83 -2.80
N GLN A 170 -23.71 -13.67 -1.56
CA GLN A 170 -25.12 -13.84 -1.23
C GLN A 170 -25.99 -12.67 -1.70
N ASP A 171 -25.48 -11.45 -1.57
CA ASP A 171 -26.24 -10.22 -1.82
C ASP A 171 -25.97 -9.61 -3.19
N GLY A 172 -25.10 -10.25 -4.02
CA GLY A 172 -24.74 -9.77 -5.35
C GLY A 172 -23.88 -8.50 -5.31
N TRP A 173 -23.13 -8.26 -4.22
CA TRP A 173 -22.24 -7.12 -4.09
C TRP A 173 -20.91 -7.33 -4.80
N ILE A 174 -20.21 -6.26 -5.05
CA ILE A 174 -18.88 -6.30 -5.68
C ILE A 174 -17.80 -6.29 -4.60
N ALA A 175 -17.17 -7.44 -4.39
CA ALA A 175 -16.03 -7.54 -3.48
C ALA A 175 -14.80 -6.81 -4.04
N VAL A 176 -14.12 -6.05 -3.18
CA VAL A 176 -12.86 -5.36 -3.51
C VAL A 176 -11.79 -5.75 -2.47
N PRO A 177 -11.27 -6.99 -2.53
CA PRO A 177 -10.20 -7.42 -1.64
C PRO A 177 -8.85 -6.81 -2.05
N ASP A 178 -7.93 -6.66 -1.10
CA ASP A 178 -6.52 -6.28 -1.34
C ASP A 178 -5.55 -7.46 -1.19
N THR A 179 -6.09 -8.66 -1.03
CA THR A 179 -5.36 -9.94 -0.97
C THR A 179 -6.11 -11.03 -1.73
N VAL A 180 -5.42 -12.07 -2.11
CA VAL A 180 -5.99 -13.24 -2.81
C VAL A 180 -5.46 -14.51 -2.18
N GLY A 181 -6.38 -15.38 -1.79
CA GLY A 181 -6.14 -16.72 -1.32
C GLY A 181 -6.21 -17.79 -2.41
N PRO A 182 -6.05 -19.07 -2.05
CA PRO A 182 -6.12 -20.18 -2.99
C PRO A 182 -7.52 -20.31 -3.62
N GLY A 183 -7.59 -20.29 -4.97
CA GLY A 183 -8.83 -20.49 -5.71
C GLY A 183 -9.78 -19.29 -5.75
N GLU A 184 -9.38 -18.15 -5.22
CA GLU A 184 -10.17 -16.91 -5.25
C GLU A 184 -10.02 -16.14 -6.58
N ASP A 185 -11.03 -15.34 -6.93
CA ASP A 185 -10.96 -14.43 -8.09
C ASP A 185 -10.03 -13.24 -7.79
N ALA A 186 -8.97 -13.15 -8.56
CA ALA A 186 -7.96 -12.10 -8.44
C ALA A 186 -8.34 -10.77 -9.12
N THR A 187 -9.47 -10.70 -9.83
CA THR A 187 -9.80 -9.54 -10.70
C THR A 187 -9.77 -8.22 -9.96
N ALA A 188 -10.45 -8.10 -8.84
CA ALA A 188 -10.51 -6.85 -8.09
C ALA A 188 -9.17 -6.54 -7.38
N CYS A 189 -8.53 -7.54 -6.78
CA CYS A 189 -7.22 -7.40 -6.16
C CYS A 189 -6.15 -6.97 -7.18
N THR A 190 -6.21 -7.51 -8.41
CA THR A 190 -5.33 -7.08 -9.52
C THR A 190 -5.45 -5.59 -9.79
N LEU A 191 -6.68 -5.05 -9.83
CA LEU A 191 -6.90 -3.61 -9.99
C LEU A 191 -6.34 -2.82 -8.79
N VAL A 192 -6.55 -3.31 -7.57
CA VAL A 192 -6.01 -2.65 -6.36
C VAL A 192 -4.49 -2.52 -6.46
N VAL A 193 -3.79 -3.62 -6.76
CA VAL A 193 -2.31 -3.60 -6.87
C VAL A 193 -1.83 -2.79 -8.06
N GLN A 194 -2.56 -2.83 -9.20
CA GLN A 194 -2.28 -2.01 -10.37
C GLN A 194 -2.37 -0.51 -10.04
N GLY A 195 -3.33 -0.10 -9.23
CA GLY A 195 -3.45 1.31 -8.80
C GLY A 195 -2.21 1.86 -8.10
N TYR A 196 -1.44 1.02 -7.43
CA TYR A 196 -0.21 1.44 -6.75
C TYR A 196 0.94 1.78 -7.73
N SER A 197 0.86 1.37 -9.00
CA SER A 197 1.87 1.71 -10.02
C SER A 197 2.03 3.22 -10.22
N ILE A 198 1.01 4.02 -9.94
CA ILE A 198 1.07 5.49 -9.97
C ILE A 198 2.21 6.03 -9.10
N LEU A 199 2.44 5.44 -7.93
CA LEU A 199 3.57 5.80 -7.06
C LEU A 199 4.91 5.78 -7.79
N THR A 200 5.14 4.69 -8.52
CA THR A 200 6.37 4.50 -9.30
C THR A 200 6.46 5.45 -10.48
N ASP A 201 5.35 5.70 -11.20
CA ASP A 201 5.32 6.66 -12.30
C ASP A 201 5.62 8.10 -11.83
N GLU A 202 5.11 8.49 -10.67
CA GLU A 202 5.44 9.78 -10.05
C GLU A 202 6.93 9.87 -9.66
N ILE A 203 7.53 8.78 -9.16
CA ILE A 203 8.97 8.73 -8.86
C ILE A 203 9.79 8.83 -10.15
N VAL A 204 9.41 8.09 -11.20
CA VAL A 204 10.06 8.18 -12.52
C VAL A 204 10.00 9.60 -13.06
N ALA A 205 8.85 10.26 -12.96
CA ALA A 205 8.70 11.65 -13.39
C ALA A 205 9.59 12.62 -12.59
N ALA A 206 9.66 12.44 -11.26
CA ALA A 206 10.49 13.25 -10.36
C ALA A 206 12.00 13.04 -10.56
N THR A 207 12.40 11.88 -11.08
CA THR A 207 13.82 11.52 -11.30
C THR A 207 14.21 11.54 -12.77
N THR A 208 13.41 12.15 -13.64
CA THR A 208 13.69 12.24 -15.08
C THR A 208 15.06 12.89 -15.34
N GLY A 209 15.86 12.25 -16.20
CA GLY A 209 17.23 12.70 -16.51
C GLY A 209 18.32 12.14 -15.58
N GLN A 210 17.97 11.46 -14.49
CA GLN A 210 18.94 10.78 -13.64
C GLN A 210 19.17 9.34 -14.15
N GLN A 211 20.45 8.95 -14.28
CA GLN A 211 20.80 7.56 -14.54
C GLN A 211 20.87 6.80 -13.21
N LYS A 212 20.16 5.67 -13.09
CA LYS A 212 20.11 4.82 -11.89
C LYS A 212 19.91 5.64 -10.61
N PRO A 213 18.74 6.25 -10.41
CA PRO A 213 18.52 7.17 -9.28
C PRO A 213 18.64 6.49 -7.92
N PHE A 214 18.44 5.17 -7.86
CA PHE A 214 18.45 4.41 -6.60
C PHE A 214 19.26 3.14 -6.72
N THR A 215 20.05 2.86 -5.66
CA THR A 215 20.79 1.60 -5.48
C THR A 215 20.09 0.65 -4.51
N HIS A 216 19.30 1.22 -3.59
CA HIS A 216 18.55 0.49 -2.57
C HIS A 216 17.11 1.01 -2.50
N VAL A 217 16.19 0.10 -2.37
CA VAL A 217 14.77 0.39 -2.21
C VAL A 217 14.24 -0.46 -1.05
N LEU A 218 13.75 0.18 -0.01
CA LEU A 218 13.13 -0.51 1.12
C LEU A 218 11.64 -0.21 1.12
N VAL A 219 10.82 -1.27 1.03
CA VAL A 219 9.37 -1.16 1.05
C VAL A 219 8.81 -2.01 2.18
N GLN A 220 8.07 -1.39 3.06
CA GLN A 220 7.37 -2.12 4.11
C GLN A 220 6.19 -2.90 3.53
N ALA A 221 5.93 -4.09 4.08
CA ALA A 221 4.91 -4.97 3.56
C ALA A 221 4.12 -5.69 4.67
N GLY A 222 2.81 -5.83 4.43
CA GLY A 222 1.96 -6.85 5.01
C GLY A 222 1.82 -8.00 4.01
N VAL A 223 0.69 -8.09 3.27
CA VAL A 223 0.48 -9.14 2.24
C VAL A 223 1.37 -9.02 0.99
N GLY A 224 2.14 -7.93 0.84
CA GLY A 224 3.10 -7.72 -0.25
C GLY A 224 2.62 -6.87 -1.43
N GLY A 225 1.36 -6.42 -1.47
CA GLY A 225 0.79 -5.71 -2.63
C GLY A 225 1.56 -4.46 -3.06
N LEU A 226 1.93 -3.59 -2.12
CA LEU A 226 2.73 -2.40 -2.41
C LEU A 226 4.13 -2.75 -2.91
N ALA A 227 4.83 -3.65 -2.19
CA ALA A 227 6.19 -4.04 -2.55
C ALA A 227 6.25 -4.65 -3.96
N ALA A 228 5.32 -5.55 -4.29
CA ALA A 228 5.26 -6.16 -5.62
C ALA A 228 4.96 -5.13 -6.73
N SER A 229 4.06 -4.16 -6.48
CA SER A 229 3.78 -3.10 -7.44
C SER A 229 5.00 -2.19 -7.65
N VAL A 230 5.63 -1.74 -6.58
CA VAL A 230 6.84 -0.89 -6.65
C VAL A 230 7.98 -1.62 -7.36
N PHE A 231 8.25 -2.86 -6.98
CA PHE A 231 9.37 -3.64 -7.55
C PHE A 231 9.10 -3.99 -9.01
N GLY A 232 7.93 -4.58 -9.31
CA GLY A 232 7.59 -5.02 -10.66
C GLY A 232 7.46 -3.88 -11.65
N HIS A 233 6.68 -2.85 -11.32
CA HIS A 233 6.50 -1.70 -12.20
C HIS A 233 7.77 -0.84 -12.30
N GLY A 234 8.49 -0.65 -11.19
CA GLY A 234 9.78 0.05 -11.20
C GLY A 234 10.83 -0.63 -12.06
N TRP A 235 10.88 -1.95 -12.04
CA TRP A 235 11.70 -2.74 -12.95
C TRP A 235 11.28 -2.55 -14.41
N ALA A 236 9.99 -2.67 -14.70
CA ALA A 236 9.45 -2.51 -16.05
C ALA A 236 9.65 -1.09 -16.61
N ARG A 237 9.64 -0.07 -15.75
CA ARG A 237 9.91 1.33 -16.11
C ARG A 237 11.41 1.65 -16.23
N GLY A 238 12.29 0.73 -15.85
CA GLY A 238 13.75 0.96 -15.83
C GLY A 238 14.22 1.86 -14.69
N LEU A 239 13.39 2.07 -13.67
CA LEU A 239 13.77 2.78 -12.44
C LEU A 239 14.74 1.93 -11.62
N PHE A 240 14.56 0.61 -11.65
CA PHE A 240 15.40 -0.39 -10.99
C PHE A 240 16.02 -1.34 -12.02
N GLY A 241 17.14 -1.95 -11.67
CA GLY A 241 17.89 -2.90 -12.51
C GLY A 241 18.58 -3.99 -11.68
N PRO A 242 19.38 -4.84 -12.33
CA PRO A 242 20.04 -5.98 -11.68
C PRO A 242 20.92 -5.62 -10.49
N ASP A 243 21.45 -4.40 -10.48
CA ASP A 243 22.34 -3.90 -9.40
C ASP A 243 21.55 -3.16 -8.31
N THR A 244 20.21 -3.08 -8.40
CA THR A 244 19.37 -2.42 -7.38
C THR A 244 18.96 -3.43 -6.33
N HIS A 245 19.25 -3.12 -5.07
CA HIS A 245 18.84 -3.94 -3.93
C HIS A 245 17.39 -3.61 -3.53
N LEU A 246 16.47 -4.54 -3.78
CA LEU A 246 15.05 -4.41 -3.47
C LEU A 246 14.74 -5.17 -2.17
N TRP A 247 14.50 -4.47 -1.09
CA TRP A 247 14.30 -5.06 0.23
C TRP A 247 12.89 -4.85 0.75
N ILE A 248 12.37 -5.91 1.37
CA ILE A 248 11.11 -5.89 2.10
C ILE A 248 11.39 -5.69 3.58
N VAL A 249 10.60 -4.81 4.21
CA VAL A 249 10.63 -4.58 5.65
C VAL A 249 9.30 -5.05 6.26
N GLU A 250 9.37 -5.89 7.29
CA GLU A 250 8.19 -6.44 7.96
C GLU A 250 8.31 -6.31 9.49
N PRO A 251 7.18 -6.23 10.23
CA PRO A 251 7.22 -6.40 11.68
C PRO A 251 7.75 -7.81 12.04
N GLU A 252 8.64 -7.92 13.01
CA GLU A 252 9.14 -9.24 13.44
C GLU A 252 8.03 -10.20 13.92
N ARG A 253 6.91 -9.62 14.40
CA ARG A 253 5.74 -10.36 14.88
C ARG A 253 4.80 -10.83 13.77
N SER A 254 5.00 -10.34 12.54
CA SER A 254 4.12 -10.61 11.40
C SER A 254 4.90 -10.62 10.08
N ALA A 255 6.01 -11.37 10.02
CA ALA A 255 6.92 -11.41 8.89
C ALA A 255 6.55 -12.55 7.91
N CYS A 256 5.33 -12.49 7.32
CA CYS A 256 4.82 -13.59 6.50
C CYS A 256 5.56 -13.76 5.16
N LEU A 257 6.07 -12.67 4.57
CA LEU A 257 6.85 -12.74 3.32
C LEU A 257 8.25 -13.30 3.57
N TYR A 258 8.89 -12.90 4.67
CA TYR A 258 10.19 -13.44 5.07
C TYR A 258 10.13 -14.96 5.33
N GLU A 259 9.14 -15.42 6.11
CA GLU A 259 8.97 -16.85 6.38
C GLU A 259 8.58 -17.65 5.13
N SER A 260 7.78 -17.06 4.24
CA SER A 260 7.48 -17.65 2.93
C SER A 260 8.72 -17.78 2.05
N ALA A 261 9.60 -16.78 2.04
CA ALA A 261 10.86 -16.85 1.31
C ALA A 261 11.78 -17.94 1.86
N ARG A 262 11.85 -18.09 3.18
CA ARG A 262 12.60 -19.19 3.82
C ARG A 262 12.06 -20.56 3.44
N ALA A 263 10.73 -20.70 3.41
CA ALA A 263 10.04 -21.92 3.01
C ALA A 263 10.05 -22.16 1.49
N LYS A 264 10.42 -21.14 0.67
CA LYS A 264 10.32 -21.13 -0.80
C LYS A 264 8.90 -21.38 -1.32
N MET A 265 7.91 -21.01 -0.54
CA MET A 265 6.50 -21.07 -0.88
C MET A 265 5.69 -20.17 0.05
N PRO A 266 4.52 -19.68 -0.37
CA PRO A 266 3.64 -18.95 0.53
C PRO A 266 3.27 -19.79 1.76
N VAL A 267 3.47 -19.23 2.94
CA VAL A 267 3.09 -19.86 4.21
C VAL A 267 2.20 -18.94 5.02
N ARG A 268 1.29 -19.52 5.79
CA ARG A 268 0.49 -18.79 6.77
C ARG A 268 1.15 -18.90 8.13
N LEU A 269 1.40 -17.76 8.76
CA LEU A 269 1.89 -17.70 10.14
C LEU A 269 0.78 -18.07 11.12
N PRO A 270 1.13 -18.70 12.26
CA PRO A 270 0.18 -18.84 13.36
C PRO A 270 -0.17 -17.45 13.93
N PRO A 271 -1.33 -17.32 14.58
CA PRO A 271 -1.65 -16.11 15.35
C PRO A 271 -0.53 -15.81 16.36
N GLY A 272 -0.09 -14.55 16.39
CA GLY A 272 0.96 -14.07 17.28
C GLY A 272 0.52 -12.83 18.09
N PRO A 273 1.41 -12.27 18.92
CA PRO A 273 1.12 -11.01 19.59
C PRO A 273 0.99 -9.89 18.57
N ALA A 274 0.04 -8.97 18.81
CA ALA A 274 -0.16 -7.81 17.96
C ALA A 274 1.10 -6.93 17.85
N THR A 275 1.22 -6.20 16.75
CA THR A 275 2.27 -5.20 16.53
C THR A 275 1.66 -3.80 16.48
N ASN A 276 2.43 -2.77 16.86
CA ASN A 276 2.01 -1.37 16.67
C ASN A 276 1.96 -0.97 15.19
N MET A 277 2.68 -1.68 14.32
CA MET A 277 2.60 -1.55 12.86
C MET A 277 1.36 -2.27 12.30
N SER A 278 0.20 -1.96 12.83
CA SER A 278 -1.05 -2.71 12.60
C SER A 278 -1.49 -2.83 11.14
N MET A 279 -1.09 -1.88 10.26
CA MET A 279 -1.40 -1.99 8.82
C MET A 279 -0.48 -2.96 8.07
N LEU A 280 0.52 -3.51 8.75
CA LEU A 280 1.43 -4.55 8.27
C LEU A 280 1.19 -5.90 8.95
N GLU A 281 0.24 -5.99 9.89
CA GLU A 281 -0.09 -7.20 10.63
C GLU A 281 -0.85 -8.19 9.75
N CYS A 282 -0.12 -8.96 8.95
CA CYS A 282 -0.66 -9.92 8.01
C CYS A 282 -0.03 -11.30 8.21
N GLN A 283 -0.86 -12.35 8.20
CA GLN A 283 -0.42 -13.72 8.48
C GLN A 283 -0.04 -14.50 7.23
N SER A 284 -0.41 -14.04 6.04
CA SER A 284 -0.07 -14.73 4.78
C SER A 284 0.15 -13.74 3.63
N PRO A 285 1.04 -14.09 2.70
CA PRO A 285 1.20 -13.34 1.45
C PRO A 285 -0.07 -13.43 0.60
N SER A 286 -0.33 -12.38 -0.18
CA SER A 286 -1.27 -12.48 -1.29
C SER A 286 -0.67 -13.32 -2.42
N LEU A 287 -1.39 -14.35 -2.86
CA LEU A 287 -0.90 -15.26 -3.91
C LEU A 287 -0.76 -14.57 -5.26
N LEU A 288 -1.52 -13.49 -5.51
CA LEU A 288 -1.39 -12.68 -6.72
C LEU A 288 0.03 -12.10 -6.88
N VAL A 289 0.61 -11.64 -5.78
CA VAL A 289 1.86 -10.86 -5.82
C VAL A 289 3.10 -11.68 -5.50
N TRP A 290 2.93 -12.86 -4.90
CA TRP A 290 4.04 -13.72 -4.50
C TRP A 290 5.06 -13.98 -5.60
N PRO A 291 4.69 -14.30 -6.87
CA PRO A 291 5.66 -14.54 -7.93
C PRO A 291 6.61 -13.37 -8.21
N ILE A 292 6.12 -12.13 -8.07
CA ILE A 292 6.94 -10.92 -8.23
C ILE A 292 7.86 -10.71 -7.03
N ILE A 293 7.34 -10.93 -5.83
CA ILE A 293 8.11 -10.86 -4.59
C ILE A 293 9.27 -11.86 -4.62
N GLU A 294 8.98 -13.12 -4.96
CA GLU A 294 9.98 -14.19 -5.04
C GLU A 294 11.06 -13.92 -6.11
N ASP A 295 10.68 -13.33 -7.26
CA ASP A 295 11.59 -13.08 -8.39
C ASP A 295 12.49 -11.86 -8.17
N LEU A 296 11.99 -10.81 -7.51
CA LEU A 296 12.66 -9.51 -7.46
C LEU A 296 13.26 -9.13 -6.10
N THR A 297 12.82 -9.74 -5.00
CA THR A 297 13.30 -9.34 -3.67
C THR A 297 14.74 -9.78 -3.43
N SER A 298 15.60 -8.83 -3.12
CA SER A 298 17.01 -9.06 -2.80
C SER A 298 17.22 -9.52 -1.36
N GLY A 299 16.31 -9.17 -0.45
CA GLY A 299 16.38 -9.53 0.96
C GLY A 299 15.22 -9.01 1.80
N TYR A 300 15.19 -9.45 3.04
CA TYR A 300 14.14 -9.14 4.01
C TYR A 300 14.78 -8.61 5.29
N ILE A 301 14.14 -7.62 5.89
CA ILE A 301 14.51 -7.03 7.17
C ILE A 301 13.28 -7.08 8.06
N THR A 302 13.42 -7.63 9.24
CA THR A 302 12.37 -7.54 10.27
C THR A 302 12.70 -6.43 11.25
N VAL A 303 11.69 -5.70 11.73
CA VAL A 303 11.86 -4.61 12.69
C VAL A 303 10.94 -4.80 13.88
N THR A 304 11.39 -4.33 15.04
CA THR A 304 10.60 -4.35 16.28
C THR A 304 9.64 -3.17 16.33
N ASP A 305 8.67 -3.25 17.24
CA ASP A 305 7.74 -2.15 17.51
C ASP A 305 8.47 -0.91 18.05
N GLU A 306 9.56 -1.09 18.78
CA GLU A 306 10.39 0.00 19.31
C GLU A 306 11.16 0.70 18.19
N GLU A 307 11.79 -0.04 17.29
CA GLU A 307 12.48 0.53 16.12
C GLU A 307 11.52 1.33 15.21
N ALA A 308 10.29 0.82 15.03
CA ALA A 308 9.26 1.55 14.29
C ALA A 308 8.85 2.85 14.99
N ALA A 309 8.64 2.82 16.30
CA ALA A 309 8.31 4.00 17.10
C ALA A 309 9.44 5.04 17.07
N ASP A 310 10.70 4.60 17.11
CA ASP A 310 11.86 5.48 16.98
C ASP A 310 11.91 6.14 15.60
N ALA A 311 11.65 5.41 14.53
CA ALA A 311 11.59 5.96 13.18
C ALA A 311 10.45 6.99 13.03
N VAL A 312 9.28 6.73 13.62
CA VAL A 312 8.16 7.70 13.70
C VAL A 312 8.61 8.98 14.38
N ARG A 313 9.24 8.87 15.56
CA ARG A 313 9.72 10.05 16.30
C ARG A 313 10.71 10.87 15.48
N LEU A 314 11.68 10.20 14.84
CA LEU A 314 12.70 10.86 14.02
C LEU A 314 12.09 11.60 12.82
N LEU A 315 11.11 11.00 12.12
CA LEU A 315 10.44 11.65 10.99
C LEU A 315 9.58 12.84 11.44
N ASN A 316 8.91 12.73 12.58
CA ASN A 316 8.05 13.80 13.10
C ASN A 316 8.83 15.00 13.66
N GLU A 317 9.94 14.76 14.32
CA GLU A 317 10.80 15.81 14.88
C GLU A 317 11.67 16.45 13.79
N GLY A 318 11.95 15.73 12.72
CA GLY A 318 12.92 16.08 11.71
C GLY A 318 14.36 15.85 12.20
N ILE A 319 15.10 14.93 11.62
CA ILE A 319 16.48 14.68 12.00
C ILE A 319 17.33 15.90 11.61
N SER A 320 17.74 16.68 12.60
CA SER A 320 18.77 17.72 12.48
C SER A 320 18.62 18.69 11.30
N GLY A 321 17.39 18.99 10.86
CA GLY A 321 17.10 19.92 9.76
C GLY A 321 16.55 19.26 8.48
N ASP A 322 16.30 17.95 8.48
CA ASP A 322 15.47 17.34 7.47
C ASP A 322 14.00 17.80 7.63
N GLN A 323 13.24 17.73 6.54
CA GLN A 323 11.82 18.06 6.57
C GLN A 323 11.08 17.12 7.53
N ARG A 324 10.22 17.70 8.38
CA ARG A 324 9.34 16.93 9.26
C ARG A 324 8.25 16.24 8.46
N LEU A 325 8.02 14.96 8.74
CA LEU A 325 7.00 14.14 8.12
C LEU A 325 6.13 13.51 9.20
N ARG A 326 4.84 13.77 9.13
CA ARG A 326 3.86 13.17 10.05
C ARG A 326 3.45 11.78 9.56
N VAL A 327 4.13 10.76 10.06
CA VAL A 327 4.03 9.36 9.61
C VAL A 327 3.57 8.47 10.75
N GLY A 328 2.74 7.46 10.47
CA GLY A 328 2.38 6.40 11.43
C GLY A 328 3.43 5.29 11.48
N GLU A 329 3.29 4.36 12.43
CA GLU A 329 4.26 3.29 12.71
C GLU A 329 4.48 2.38 11.48
N SER A 330 3.40 1.92 10.85
CA SER A 330 3.49 1.14 9.60
C SER A 330 4.13 1.96 8.48
N GLY A 331 3.85 3.27 8.44
CA GLY A 331 4.41 4.19 7.44
C GLY A 331 5.90 4.43 7.60
N ALA A 332 6.44 4.33 8.80
CA ALA A 332 7.84 4.57 9.13
C ALA A 332 8.71 3.31 9.09
N ALA A 333 8.13 2.11 8.97
CA ALA A 333 8.85 0.85 9.07
C ALA A 333 10.02 0.73 8.07
N GLY A 334 9.90 1.30 6.87
CA GLY A 334 10.99 1.34 5.89
C GLY A 334 12.24 2.06 6.41
N LEU A 335 12.05 3.19 7.13
CA LEU A 335 13.17 3.90 7.77
C LEU A 335 13.74 3.10 8.94
N ALA A 336 12.91 2.47 9.76
CA ALA A 336 13.37 1.57 10.82
C ALA A 336 14.26 0.45 10.26
N GLY A 337 13.83 -0.19 9.16
CA GLY A 337 14.62 -1.20 8.45
C GLY A 337 15.96 -0.67 7.94
N LEU A 338 15.99 0.56 7.43
CA LEU A 338 17.24 1.19 6.99
C LEU A 338 18.19 1.44 8.16
N PHE A 339 17.71 1.95 9.30
CA PHE A 339 18.54 2.14 10.50
C PHE A 339 19.15 0.83 10.94
N ARG A 340 18.33 -0.21 11.08
CA ARG A 340 18.78 -1.55 11.46
C ARG A 340 19.86 -2.10 10.51
N ALA A 341 19.61 -2.02 9.19
CA ALA A 341 20.58 -2.49 8.19
C ALA A 341 21.89 -1.69 8.20
N ALA A 342 21.82 -0.39 8.50
CA ALA A 342 23.00 0.48 8.58
C ALA A 342 23.86 0.23 9.83
N GLU A 343 23.30 -0.34 10.89
CA GLU A 343 24.00 -0.68 12.14
C GLU A 343 24.61 -2.10 12.12
N GLU A 344 24.19 -2.95 11.19
CA GLU A 344 24.69 -4.33 11.12
C GLU A 344 26.17 -4.41 10.76
N LYS A 345 26.84 -5.46 11.30
CA LYS A 345 28.26 -5.74 11.00
C LYS A 345 28.51 -5.96 9.51
N ASP A 346 27.47 -6.36 8.79
CA ASP A 346 27.51 -6.66 7.35
C ASP A 346 27.16 -5.47 6.45
N ARG A 347 27.04 -4.26 7.00
CA ARG A 347 26.72 -3.04 6.26
C ARG A 347 27.47 -2.90 4.92
N LYS A 348 28.79 -3.23 4.92
CA LYS A 348 29.59 -3.19 3.70
C LYS A 348 29.14 -4.24 2.67
N ARG A 349 28.76 -5.43 3.11
CA ARG A 349 28.25 -6.49 2.25
C ARG A 349 26.88 -6.10 1.63
N LEU A 350 26.11 -5.28 2.33
CA LEU A 350 24.84 -4.77 1.87
C LEU A 350 24.99 -3.57 0.92
N GLY A 351 26.22 -3.06 0.70
CA GLY A 351 26.46 -1.91 -0.15
C GLY A 351 25.99 -0.57 0.42
N LEU A 352 25.74 -0.51 1.74
CA LEU A 352 25.28 0.70 2.44
C LEU A 352 26.47 1.59 2.81
N ASP A 353 26.98 2.34 1.83
CA ASP A 353 28.10 3.25 1.96
C ASP A 353 27.78 4.65 1.36
N GLN A 354 28.79 5.49 1.19
CA GLN A 354 28.62 6.84 0.65
C GLN A 354 28.16 6.87 -0.82
N SER A 355 28.17 5.75 -1.54
CA SER A 355 27.60 5.65 -2.89
C SER A 355 26.14 5.22 -2.90
N ALA A 356 25.62 4.78 -1.77
CA ALA A 356 24.25 4.27 -1.65
C ALA A 356 23.23 5.40 -1.82
N LYS A 357 22.28 5.19 -2.72
CA LYS A 357 21.11 6.04 -2.96
C LYS A 357 19.86 5.25 -2.58
N VAL A 358 19.24 5.62 -1.47
CA VAL A 358 18.16 4.85 -0.85
C VAL A 358 16.82 5.50 -1.13
N LEU A 359 15.83 4.69 -1.55
CA LEU A 359 14.43 5.06 -1.67
C LEU A 359 13.61 4.39 -0.56
N LEU A 360 12.85 5.21 0.16
CA LEU A 360 11.91 4.83 1.21
C LEU A 360 10.48 5.30 0.87
N PHE A 361 9.51 4.83 1.63
CA PHE A 361 8.10 5.20 1.49
C PHE A 361 7.51 5.54 2.87
N ALA A 362 6.97 6.75 3.01
CA ALA A 362 6.08 7.12 4.13
C ALA A 362 4.65 6.76 3.71
N THR A 363 4.23 5.53 3.98
CA THR A 363 3.05 4.94 3.36
C THR A 363 1.73 5.45 3.92
N GLU A 364 1.73 6.00 5.13
CA GLU A 364 0.52 6.52 5.78
C GLU A 364 0.82 7.57 6.84
N SER A 365 -0.18 8.45 7.08
CA SER A 365 -0.23 9.31 8.26
C SER A 365 -0.63 8.50 9.49
N PRO A 366 -0.43 9.03 10.72
CA PRO A 366 -0.93 8.40 11.94
C PRO A 366 -2.44 8.14 11.83
N THR A 367 -2.86 6.91 12.11
CA THR A 367 -4.27 6.50 12.01
C THR A 367 -5.00 6.57 13.35
N ASP A 368 -4.26 6.57 14.46
CA ASP A 368 -4.77 6.59 15.82
C ASP A 368 -4.11 7.75 16.59
N LEU A 369 -4.83 8.85 16.78
CA LEU A 369 -4.32 10.03 17.47
C LEU A 369 -4.18 9.81 18.98
N SER A 370 -4.88 8.83 19.57
CA SER A 370 -4.82 8.51 20.98
C SER A 370 -3.47 7.93 21.42
N VAL A 371 -2.79 7.22 20.53
CA VAL A 371 -1.42 6.71 20.76
C VAL A 371 -0.41 7.86 20.85
N TRP A 372 -0.74 9.01 20.26
CA TRP A 372 0.12 10.22 20.20
C TRP A 372 0.02 11.15 21.40
N SER A 373 -1.09 11.13 22.13
CA SER A 373 -1.32 12.02 23.28
C SER A 373 -0.64 11.56 24.57
N GLY A 374 0.02 10.42 24.57
CA GLY A 374 0.68 9.83 25.75
C GLY A 374 2.13 10.24 25.99
N ASN A 375 2.76 10.99 25.09
CA ASN A 375 4.18 11.40 25.19
C ASN A 375 4.36 12.92 24.93
N GLN A 376 3.60 13.77 25.65
CA GLN A 376 3.94 15.18 25.82
C GLN A 376 4.52 15.42 27.21
#